data_9c72bb56601a09ff227b048df6787235
#
_entry.id   9c72bb56601a09ff227b048df6787235
#
_cell.length_a   1.000
_cell.length_b   1.000
_cell.length_c   1.000
_cell.angle_alpha   90.00
_cell.angle_beta   90.00
_cell.angle_gamma   90.00
#
_symmetry.space_group_name_H-M   'P 1'
#
loop_
_entity.id
_entity.type
_entity.pdbx_description
1 polymer ?
#
loop_
_entity_poly.entity_id
_entity_poly.type
_entity_poly.pdbx_seq_one_letter_code
_entity_poly.pdbx_strand_id
1 'polypeptide(L)'
;MIDERNIWRENWLRCINELTSLDLQKKTWLDKTNTNPHWSFVEFMCCYFDDLAIEDNYKYPLEKGWLTEHEFQIIIDWHEALEKYDAPHNNDYGHSAILSDSRWLEILQMGLAMKSKLEAILDENERRILTEDINYTSFIRQ
;
A
#
# COMPACT_ATOMS: atom_id res chain seq x y z
N MET A 1 -5.37 15.85 22.01
CA MET A 1 -5.24 16.54 20.74
C MET A 1 -4.91 15.55 19.62
N ILE A 2 -5.62 15.64 18.51
CA ILE A 2 -5.39 14.73 17.36
C ILE A 2 -4.17 15.22 16.58
N ASP A 3 -3.22 14.31 16.36
CA ASP A 3 -2.05 14.60 15.53
C ASP A 3 -2.33 14.05 14.13
N GLU A 4 -2.80 14.92 13.24
CA GLU A 4 -3.16 14.57 11.88
C GLU A 4 -1.98 13.98 11.10
N ARG A 5 -0.76 14.50 11.32
CA ARG A 5 0.43 14.01 10.68
C ARG A 5 0.70 12.55 11.05
N ASN A 6 0.65 12.22 12.33
CA ASN A 6 0.91 10.86 12.79
C ASN A 6 -0.15 9.89 12.29
N ILE A 7 -1.43 10.30 12.31
CA ILE A 7 -2.52 9.46 11.80
C ILE A 7 -2.32 9.18 10.30
N TRP A 8 -2.00 10.22 9.53
CA TRP A 8 -1.75 10.08 8.10
C TRP A 8 -0.57 9.15 7.84
N ARG A 9 0.54 9.34 8.56
CA ARG A 9 1.75 8.53 8.36
C ARG A 9 1.52 7.06 8.73
N GLU A 10 0.81 6.77 9.80
CA GLU A 10 0.49 5.40 10.17
C GLU A 10 -0.33 4.71 9.07
N ASN A 11 -1.34 5.40 8.54
CA ASN A 11 -2.17 4.87 7.46
C ASN A 11 -1.37 4.69 6.18
N TRP A 12 -0.52 5.64 5.85
CA TRP A 12 0.36 5.60 4.69
C TRP A 12 1.31 4.40 4.75
N LEU A 13 1.98 4.21 5.87
CA LEU A 13 2.91 3.10 6.05
C LEU A 13 2.20 1.75 6.00
N ARG A 14 1.00 1.67 6.59
CA ARG A 14 0.20 0.44 6.55
C ARG A 14 -0.23 0.11 5.13
N CYS A 15 -0.67 1.10 4.35
CA CYS A 15 -1.04 0.89 2.95
C CYS A 15 0.14 0.39 2.12
N ILE A 16 1.33 0.96 2.34
CA ILE A 16 2.54 0.51 1.66
C ILE A 16 2.84 -0.95 2.04
N ASN A 17 2.74 -1.27 3.32
CA ASN A 17 2.99 -2.64 3.81
C ASN A 17 2.03 -3.63 3.12
N GLU A 18 0.75 -3.31 3.06
CA GLU A 18 -0.25 -4.16 2.40
C GLU A 18 0.04 -4.31 0.89
N LEU A 19 0.32 -3.20 0.21
CA LEU A 19 0.52 -3.21 -1.24
C LEU A 19 1.82 -3.85 -1.69
N THR A 20 2.78 -4.01 -0.78
CA THR A 20 4.07 -4.64 -1.10
C THR A 20 4.17 -6.09 -0.59
N SER A 21 3.13 -6.62 0.05
CA SER A 21 3.15 -7.98 0.61
C SER A 21 2.39 -8.96 -0.29
N LEU A 22 3.11 -9.65 -1.16
CA LEU A 22 2.53 -10.68 -2.02
C LEU A 22 1.91 -11.81 -1.18
N ASP A 23 2.57 -12.20 -0.10
CA ASP A 23 2.09 -13.27 0.79
C ASP A 23 0.73 -12.91 1.39
N LEU A 24 0.59 -11.69 1.90
CA LEU A 24 -0.68 -11.20 2.45
C LEU A 24 -1.77 -11.19 1.37
N GLN A 25 -1.44 -10.69 0.19
CA GLN A 25 -2.38 -10.61 -0.92
C GLN A 25 -2.88 -12.00 -1.32
N LYS A 26 -1.98 -12.97 -1.42
CA LYS A 26 -2.37 -14.36 -1.74
C LYS A 26 -3.27 -14.97 -0.66
N LYS A 27 -2.97 -14.72 0.60
CA LYS A 27 -3.73 -15.30 1.72
C LYS A 27 -5.11 -14.67 1.86
N THR A 28 -5.27 -13.42 1.49
CA THR A 28 -6.53 -12.69 1.71
C THR A 28 -7.37 -12.56 0.45
N TRP A 29 -6.78 -12.20 -0.68
CA TRP A 29 -7.54 -11.97 -1.91
C TRP A 29 -8.06 -13.27 -2.52
N LEU A 30 -7.35 -14.38 -2.32
CA LEU A 30 -7.75 -15.68 -2.85
C LEU A 30 -8.63 -16.48 -1.90
N ASP A 31 -8.86 -15.99 -0.70
CA ASP A 31 -9.69 -16.66 0.29
C ASP A 31 -11.16 -16.41 0.02
N LYS A 32 -11.84 -17.40 -0.57
CA LYS A 32 -13.25 -17.29 -0.94
C LYS A 32 -14.19 -17.26 0.26
N THR A 33 -13.71 -17.61 1.45
CA THR A 33 -14.52 -17.54 2.68
C THR A 33 -14.48 -16.17 3.32
N ASN A 34 -13.60 -15.32 2.84
CA ASN A 34 -13.43 -13.96 3.37
C ASN A 34 -14.55 -13.06 2.89
N THR A 35 -15.33 -12.55 3.81
CA THR A 35 -16.44 -11.65 3.53
C THR A 35 -16.13 -10.19 3.81
N ASN A 36 -14.95 -9.91 4.36
CA ASN A 36 -14.54 -8.53 4.64
C ASN A 36 -14.04 -7.86 3.35
N PRO A 37 -14.73 -6.79 2.88
CA PRO A 37 -14.37 -6.14 1.61
C PRO A 37 -12.99 -5.50 1.60
N HIS A 38 -12.37 -5.27 2.75
CA HIS A 38 -11.01 -4.74 2.82
C HIS A 38 -10.00 -5.62 2.06
N TRP A 39 -10.22 -6.93 2.06
CA TRP A 39 -9.25 -7.89 1.48
C TRP A 39 -9.50 -8.09 -0.02
N SER A 40 -9.22 -7.03 -0.79
CA SER A 40 -9.33 -7.06 -2.24
C SER A 40 -8.35 -6.07 -2.86
N PHE A 41 -8.01 -6.31 -4.12
CA PHE A 41 -7.20 -5.37 -4.90
C PHE A 41 -7.83 -3.97 -4.91
N VAL A 42 -9.14 -3.90 -5.15
CA VAL A 42 -9.86 -2.62 -5.24
C VAL A 42 -9.74 -1.84 -3.94
N GLU A 43 -9.97 -2.50 -2.79
CA GLU A 43 -9.90 -1.82 -1.49
C GLU A 43 -8.47 -1.37 -1.15
N PHE A 44 -7.48 -2.20 -1.46
CA PHE A 44 -6.08 -1.81 -1.24
C PHE A 44 -5.73 -0.56 -2.04
N MET A 45 -6.15 -0.52 -3.31
CA MET A 45 -5.90 0.64 -4.17
C MET A 45 -6.68 1.87 -3.70
N CYS A 46 -7.94 1.70 -3.28
CA CYS A 46 -8.75 2.81 -2.78
C CYS A 46 -8.19 3.38 -1.48
N CYS A 47 -7.77 2.53 -0.55
CA CYS A 47 -7.18 3.00 0.71
C CYS A 47 -5.93 3.84 0.45
N TYR A 48 -5.13 3.44 -0.51
CA TYR A 48 -3.91 4.18 -0.83
C TYR A 48 -4.20 5.45 -1.64
N PHE A 49 -4.94 5.32 -2.74
CA PHE A 49 -5.14 6.46 -3.67
C PHE A 49 -6.23 7.43 -3.22
N ASP A 50 -7.29 6.95 -2.59
CA ASP A 50 -8.43 7.81 -2.26
C ASP A 50 -8.40 8.34 -0.83
N ASP A 51 -7.96 7.52 0.13
CA ASP A 51 -8.07 7.88 1.55
C ASP A 51 -6.89 8.71 2.06
N LEU A 52 -5.77 8.73 1.35
CA LEU A 52 -4.55 9.42 1.80
C LEU A 52 -4.37 10.83 1.22
N ALA A 53 -5.28 11.28 0.38
CA ALA A 53 -5.22 12.60 -0.26
C ALA A 53 -3.89 12.84 -0.97
N ILE A 54 -3.49 11.87 -1.81
CA ILE A 54 -2.18 11.89 -2.49
C ILE A 54 -2.27 12.30 -3.96
N GLU A 55 -3.40 12.85 -4.39
CA GLU A 55 -3.59 13.36 -5.75
C GLU A 55 -2.49 14.34 -6.11
N ASP A 56 -2.22 14.47 -7.39
CA ASP A 56 -1.18 15.35 -7.92
C ASP A 56 0.19 15.03 -7.33
N ASN A 57 0.52 13.73 -7.27
CA ASN A 57 1.82 13.26 -6.82
C ASN A 57 2.17 13.75 -5.41
N TYR A 58 1.30 13.46 -4.45
CA TYR A 58 1.54 13.79 -3.04
C TYR A 58 1.56 15.29 -2.74
N LYS A 59 0.93 16.09 -3.58
CA LYS A 59 0.94 17.55 -3.40
C LYS A 59 0.48 17.98 -2.01
N TYR A 60 -0.67 17.50 -1.57
CA TYR A 60 -1.25 17.91 -0.29
C TYR A 60 -0.40 17.48 0.91
N PRO A 61 0.01 16.20 1.03
CA PRO A 61 0.89 15.80 2.13
C PRO A 61 2.22 16.55 2.18
N LEU A 62 2.81 16.86 1.01
CA LEU A 62 4.03 17.65 0.95
C LEU A 62 3.81 19.06 1.47
N GLU A 63 2.72 19.71 1.07
CA GLU A 63 2.37 21.06 1.51
C GLU A 63 2.08 21.10 3.02
N LYS A 64 1.46 20.06 3.55
CA LYS A 64 1.15 19.98 4.98
C LYS A 64 2.36 19.60 5.84
N GLY A 65 3.47 19.21 5.22
CA GLY A 65 4.64 18.75 5.95
C GLY A 65 4.49 17.37 6.56
N TRP A 66 3.53 16.57 6.08
CA TRP A 66 3.32 15.19 6.54
C TRP A 66 4.33 14.23 5.93
N LEU A 67 4.88 14.59 4.76
CA LEU A 67 5.84 13.79 4.01
C LEU A 67 7.05 14.67 3.70
N THR A 68 8.25 14.14 3.86
CA THR A 68 9.46 14.88 3.51
C THR A 68 9.75 14.74 2.02
N GLU A 69 10.51 15.70 1.48
CA GLU A 69 10.93 15.65 0.08
C GLU A 69 11.76 14.39 -0.20
N HIS A 70 12.61 13.99 0.74
CA HIS A 70 13.41 12.78 0.59
C HIS A 70 12.53 11.53 0.49
N GLU A 71 11.51 11.44 1.34
CA GLU A 71 10.56 10.33 1.28
C GLU A 71 9.80 10.30 -0.04
N PHE A 72 9.41 11.48 -0.52
CA PHE A 72 8.74 11.61 -1.81
C PHE A 72 9.61 11.09 -2.95
N GLN A 73 10.88 11.46 -2.97
CA GLN A 73 11.81 10.99 -3.99
C GLN A 73 11.96 9.46 -3.98
N ILE A 74 11.87 8.85 -2.80
CA ILE A 74 11.96 7.41 -2.67
C ILE A 74 10.72 6.71 -3.23
N ILE A 75 9.53 7.25 -2.98
CA ILE A 75 8.27 6.56 -3.28
C ILE A 75 7.72 6.84 -4.68
N ILE A 76 8.13 7.92 -5.32
CA ILE A 76 7.40 8.43 -6.50
C ILE A 76 7.40 7.47 -7.68
N ASP A 77 8.50 6.78 -7.98
CA ASP A 77 8.55 5.88 -9.12
C ASP A 77 7.61 4.69 -8.95
N TRP A 78 7.59 4.10 -7.75
CA TRP A 78 6.65 3.03 -7.42
C TRP A 78 5.20 3.52 -7.47
N HIS A 79 4.96 4.70 -6.92
CA HIS A 79 3.63 5.32 -6.93
C HIS A 79 3.10 5.48 -8.35
N GLU A 80 3.92 5.98 -9.27
CA GLU A 80 3.53 6.16 -10.66
C GLU A 80 3.27 4.83 -11.36
N ALA A 81 4.11 3.83 -11.10
CA ALA A 81 3.91 2.50 -11.67
C ALA A 81 2.59 1.89 -11.19
N LEU A 82 2.31 2.04 -9.90
CA LEU A 82 1.07 1.54 -9.30
C LEU A 82 -0.16 2.25 -9.88
N GLU A 83 -0.08 3.57 -10.05
CA GLU A 83 -1.16 4.38 -10.61
C GLU A 83 -1.51 3.97 -12.04
N LYS A 84 -0.50 3.59 -12.83
CA LYS A 84 -0.67 3.20 -14.23
C LYS A 84 -1.06 1.75 -14.41
N TYR A 85 -1.08 0.97 -13.34
CA TYR A 85 -1.35 -0.46 -13.46
C TYR A 85 -2.83 -0.71 -13.80
N ASP A 86 -3.04 -1.56 -14.81
CA ASP A 86 -4.36 -2.06 -15.19
C ASP A 86 -4.41 -3.56 -15.00
N ALA A 87 -5.44 -4.05 -14.30
CA ALA A 87 -5.63 -5.47 -14.08
C ALA A 87 -5.87 -6.22 -15.41
N PRO A 88 -5.43 -7.49 -15.51
CA PRO A 88 -5.68 -8.28 -16.70
C PRO A 88 -7.17 -8.33 -17.04
N HIS A 89 -7.47 -8.23 -18.34
CA HIS A 89 -8.85 -8.27 -18.85
C HIS A 89 -9.76 -7.17 -18.29
N ASN A 90 -9.16 -6.08 -17.78
CA ASN A 90 -9.88 -4.98 -17.13
C ASN A 90 -10.75 -5.46 -15.96
N ASN A 91 -10.33 -6.56 -15.30
CA ASN A 91 -11.09 -7.15 -14.21
C ASN A 91 -10.35 -6.96 -12.87
N ASP A 92 -10.72 -5.90 -12.16
CA ASP A 92 -10.11 -5.57 -10.86
C ASP A 92 -10.43 -6.59 -9.77
N TYR A 93 -11.37 -7.49 -10.00
CA TYR A 93 -11.72 -8.56 -9.08
C TYR A 93 -11.14 -9.92 -9.48
N GLY A 94 -10.39 -9.97 -10.58
CA GLY A 94 -9.71 -11.18 -11.02
C GLY A 94 -8.41 -11.39 -10.27
N HIS A 95 -8.48 -11.65 -8.97
CA HIS A 95 -7.31 -11.70 -8.09
C HIS A 95 -6.28 -12.73 -8.50
N SER A 96 -6.71 -13.90 -8.95
CA SER A 96 -5.77 -14.94 -9.40
C SER A 96 -4.96 -14.44 -10.61
N ALA A 97 -5.61 -13.76 -11.54
CA ALA A 97 -4.93 -13.21 -12.72
C ALA A 97 -3.98 -12.09 -12.34
N ILE A 98 -4.39 -11.19 -11.42
CA ILE A 98 -3.54 -10.10 -10.94
C ILE A 98 -2.28 -10.67 -10.27
N LEU A 99 -2.45 -11.63 -9.38
CA LEU A 99 -1.33 -12.21 -8.62
C LEU A 99 -0.40 -13.06 -9.49
N SER A 100 -0.81 -13.40 -10.70
CA SER A 100 0.02 -14.11 -11.70
C SER A 100 0.53 -13.17 -12.79
N ASP A 101 0.12 -11.90 -12.78
CA ASP A 101 0.50 -10.94 -13.81
C ASP A 101 1.93 -10.44 -13.58
N SER A 102 2.79 -10.64 -14.59
CA SER A 102 4.19 -10.21 -14.49
C SER A 102 4.34 -8.73 -14.19
N ARG A 103 3.44 -7.89 -14.67
CA ARG A 103 3.49 -6.44 -14.41
C ARG A 103 3.19 -6.14 -12.95
N TRP A 104 2.21 -6.84 -12.35
CA TRP A 104 1.94 -6.69 -10.92
C TRP A 104 3.13 -7.14 -10.08
N LEU A 105 3.75 -8.27 -10.46
CA LEU A 105 4.92 -8.78 -9.76
C LEU A 105 6.11 -7.83 -9.87
N GLU A 106 6.30 -7.17 -11.01
CA GLU A 106 7.33 -6.14 -11.17
C GLU A 106 7.08 -4.95 -10.25
N ILE A 107 5.84 -4.50 -10.13
CA ILE A 107 5.47 -3.42 -9.21
C ILE A 107 5.75 -3.81 -7.77
N LEU A 108 5.47 -5.06 -7.40
CA LEU A 108 5.79 -5.57 -6.07
C LEU A 108 7.31 -5.53 -5.82
N GLN A 109 8.11 -5.91 -6.81
CA GLN A 109 9.57 -5.85 -6.67
C GLN A 109 10.06 -4.41 -6.51
N MET A 110 9.53 -3.48 -7.29
CA MET A 110 9.82 -2.06 -7.12
C MET A 110 9.44 -1.59 -5.72
N GLY A 111 8.29 -2.05 -5.23
CA GLY A 111 7.80 -1.71 -3.90
C GLY A 111 8.71 -2.20 -2.79
N LEU A 112 9.24 -3.42 -2.92
CA LEU A 112 10.15 -3.98 -1.93
C LEU A 112 11.48 -3.20 -1.89
N ALA A 113 12.00 -2.81 -3.05
CA ALA A 113 13.21 -1.99 -3.12
C ALA A 113 12.98 -0.59 -2.52
N MET A 114 11.85 0.02 -2.83
CA MET A 114 11.44 1.31 -2.27
C MET A 114 11.29 1.21 -0.75
N LYS A 115 10.63 0.16 -0.28
CA LYS A 115 10.39 -0.09 1.14
C LYS A 115 11.71 -0.18 1.93
N SER A 116 12.72 -0.86 1.38
CA SER A 116 14.04 -0.93 2.00
C SER A 116 14.66 0.45 2.18
N LYS A 117 14.50 1.32 1.19
CA LYS A 117 15.02 2.69 1.26
C LYS A 117 14.28 3.51 2.31
N LEU A 118 12.97 3.34 2.42
CA LEU A 118 12.19 4.01 3.47
C LEU A 118 12.61 3.53 4.85
N GLU A 119 12.79 2.23 5.05
CA GLU A 119 13.23 1.68 6.33
C GLU A 119 14.50 2.35 6.84
N ALA A 120 15.41 2.68 5.93
CA ALA A 120 16.70 3.26 6.30
C ALA A 120 16.58 4.67 6.89
N ILE A 121 15.48 5.38 6.63
CA ILE A 121 15.31 6.77 7.07
C ILE A 121 14.17 6.98 8.06
N LEU A 122 13.40 5.94 8.36
CA LEU A 122 12.31 6.01 9.34
C LEU A 122 12.80 5.70 10.74
N ASP A 123 12.07 6.21 11.76
CA ASP A 123 12.35 5.82 13.14
C ASP A 123 11.88 4.39 13.41
N GLU A 124 12.21 3.86 14.57
CA GLU A 124 11.92 2.47 14.91
C GLU A 124 10.42 2.16 14.90
N ASN A 125 9.60 3.05 15.42
CA ASN A 125 8.15 2.85 15.47
C ASN A 125 7.54 2.81 14.07
N GLU A 126 7.93 3.74 13.21
CA GLU A 126 7.43 3.80 11.83
C GLU A 126 7.95 2.63 11.01
N ARG A 127 9.20 2.23 11.23
CA ARG A 127 9.78 1.07 10.56
C ARG A 127 9.00 -0.20 10.90
N ARG A 128 8.60 -0.33 12.15
CA ARG A 128 7.78 -1.47 12.60
C ARG A 128 6.44 -1.50 11.87
N ILE A 129 5.74 -0.38 11.78
CA ILE A 129 4.46 -0.30 11.06
C ILE A 129 4.63 -0.72 9.59
N LEU A 130 5.71 -0.28 8.97
CA LEU A 130 5.98 -0.55 7.55
C LEU A 130 6.27 -2.03 7.29
N THR A 131 6.84 -2.75 8.27
CA THR A 131 7.41 -4.09 8.04
C THR A 131 6.77 -5.20 8.85
N GLU A 132 5.90 -4.89 9.83
CA GLU A 132 5.30 -5.94 10.67
C GLU A 132 4.32 -6.82 9.88
N ASP A 133 4.19 -8.05 10.31
CA ASP A 133 3.20 -8.97 9.75
C ASP A 133 1.80 -8.46 10.07
N ILE A 134 0.96 -8.38 9.06
CA ILE A 134 -0.41 -7.89 9.21
C ILE A 134 -1.31 -9.04 9.65
N ASN A 135 -2.01 -8.84 10.77
CA ASN A 135 -2.94 -9.83 11.28
C ASN A 135 -4.30 -9.69 10.58
N TYR A 136 -4.46 -10.41 9.47
CA TYR A 136 -5.68 -10.34 8.68
C TYR A 136 -6.87 -11.08 9.32
N THR A 137 -6.62 -11.99 10.25
CA THR A 137 -7.71 -12.76 10.87
C THR A 137 -8.59 -11.90 11.78
N SER A 138 -8.03 -10.87 12.42
CA SER A 138 -8.80 -9.99 13.29
C SER A 138 -9.82 -9.16 12.51
N PHE A 139 -9.58 -8.90 11.22
CA PHE A 139 -10.53 -8.19 10.37
C PHE A 139 -11.64 -9.10 9.87
N ILE A 140 -11.33 -10.37 9.65
CA ILE A 140 -12.30 -11.34 9.12
C ILE A 140 -13.39 -11.65 10.15
N ARG A 141 -13.07 -11.61 11.42
CA ARG A 141 -13.98 -11.94 12.51
C ARG A 141 -15.01 -10.86 12.82
N GLN A 142 -14.80 -9.69 12.30
CA GLN A 142 -15.73 -8.59 12.52
C GLN A 142 -16.73 -8.50 11.37
#